data_b4d6c1e22d0e4b427d395ef364094d4f
#
_entry.id   b4d6c1e22d0e4b427d395ef364094d4f
#
_cell.length_a   1.000
_cell.length_b   1.000
_cell.length_c   1.000
_cell.angle_alpha   90.00
_cell.angle_beta   90.00
_cell.angle_gamma   90.00
#
_symmetry.space_group_name_H-M   'P 1'
#
loop_
_entity.id
_entity.type
_entity.pdbx_description
1 polymer ?
#
loop_
_entity_poly.entity_id
_entity_poly.type
_entity_poly.pdbx_seq_one_letter_code
_entity_poly.pdbx_strand_id
1 'polypeptide(L)'
;MPLTELNHYFVRCRNLERSRDFYCDALGFEVMPRPDFPFPGYWLGVGGKIQVHMGLDGVREEATYYFGTTPRSARDNAGVVDHIAFQGTDPESFAQRLRDHGLASRTRYIGEIHLFQIFVTDPDGLVIELNFPGVAEASPWAASSDA
;
A
#
# COMPACT_ATOMS: atom_id res chain seq x y z
N MET A 1 -21.05 -17.17 8.13
CA MET A 1 -20.35 -16.82 6.89
C MET A 1 -18.94 -17.35 6.94
N PRO A 2 -18.48 -18.12 5.95
CA PRO A 2 -17.15 -18.74 6.00
C PRO A 2 -15.98 -17.80 5.73
N LEU A 3 -16.20 -16.65 5.11
CA LEU A 3 -15.16 -15.62 4.93
C LEU A 3 -15.04 -14.79 6.20
N THR A 4 -13.80 -14.47 6.63
CA THR A 4 -13.52 -13.80 7.90
C THR A 4 -12.88 -12.43 7.75
N GLU A 5 -12.01 -12.23 6.75
CA GLU A 5 -11.28 -10.97 6.58
C GLU A 5 -10.62 -10.86 5.21
N LEU A 6 -10.18 -9.66 4.87
CA LEU A 6 -9.23 -9.47 3.78
C LEU A 6 -7.85 -9.93 4.26
N ASN A 7 -7.30 -10.96 3.62
CA ASN A 7 -6.02 -11.53 4.02
C ASN A 7 -4.84 -10.68 3.54
N HIS A 8 -4.75 -10.49 2.23
CA HIS A 8 -3.70 -9.69 1.61
C HIS A 8 -4.13 -9.24 0.21
N TYR A 9 -3.37 -8.33 -0.36
CA TYR A 9 -3.44 -8.04 -1.79
C TYR A 9 -2.07 -8.20 -2.44
N PHE A 10 -2.06 -8.41 -3.74
CA PHE A 10 -0.85 -8.62 -4.52
C PHE A 10 -0.58 -7.38 -5.38
N VAL A 11 0.66 -6.87 -5.32
CA VAL A 11 1.10 -5.73 -6.12
C VAL A 11 2.13 -6.21 -7.15
N ARG A 12 1.88 -5.90 -8.41
CA ARG A 12 2.85 -6.09 -9.48
C ARG A 12 3.71 -4.84 -9.60
N CYS A 13 4.99 -5.00 -9.33
CA CYS A 13 5.93 -3.90 -9.28
C CYS A 13 6.79 -3.86 -10.54
N ARG A 14 7.00 -2.69 -11.10
CA ARG A 14 7.97 -2.49 -12.20
C ARG A 14 9.39 -2.52 -11.67
N ASN A 15 9.60 -2.02 -10.47
CA ASN A 15 10.87 -2.08 -9.75
C ASN A 15 10.57 -2.54 -8.33
N LEU A 16 10.96 -3.77 -8.04
CA LEU A 16 10.58 -4.45 -6.80
C LEU A 16 11.18 -3.78 -5.56
N GLU A 17 12.45 -3.39 -5.65
CA GLU A 17 13.17 -2.73 -4.54
C GLU A 17 12.58 -1.35 -4.25
N ARG A 18 12.29 -0.58 -5.28
CA ARG A 18 11.68 0.75 -5.13
C ARG A 18 10.31 0.67 -4.46
N SER A 19 9.49 -0.29 -4.86
CA SER A 19 8.17 -0.49 -4.24
C SER A 19 8.30 -0.99 -2.81
N ARG A 20 9.20 -1.94 -2.53
CA ARG A 20 9.52 -2.37 -1.16
C ARG A 20 9.91 -1.18 -0.28
N ASP A 21 10.83 -0.34 -0.74
CA ASP A 21 11.32 0.81 0.02
C ASP A 21 10.20 1.83 0.28
N PHE A 22 9.33 2.07 -0.70
CA PHE A 22 8.15 2.91 -0.49
C PHE A 22 7.27 2.38 0.64
N TYR A 23 6.90 1.10 0.60
CA TYR A 23 6.03 0.53 1.63
C TYR A 23 6.72 0.47 3.00
N CYS A 24 8.00 0.13 3.04
CA CYS A 24 8.74 0.03 4.31
C CYS A 24 9.11 1.39 4.88
N ASP A 25 9.71 2.26 4.09
CA ASP A 25 10.29 3.51 4.58
C ASP A 25 9.22 4.60 4.76
N ALA A 26 8.30 4.73 3.81
CA ALA A 26 7.28 5.77 3.87
C ALA A 26 6.03 5.34 4.65
N LEU A 27 5.58 4.09 4.51
CA LEU A 27 4.35 3.61 5.14
C LEU A 27 4.59 2.79 6.42
N GLY A 28 5.82 2.36 6.69
CA GLY A 28 6.17 1.65 7.92
C GLY A 28 5.88 0.16 7.90
N PHE A 29 5.81 -0.45 6.72
CA PHE A 29 5.73 -1.91 6.61
C PHE A 29 7.07 -2.56 6.95
N GLU A 30 7.04 -3.84 7.30
CA GLU A 30 8.20 -4.67 7.52
C GLU A 30 8.27 -5.78 6.49
N VAL A 31 9.48 -6.10 6.03
CA VAL A 31 9.70 -7.29 5.20
C VAL A 31 9.50 -8.52 6.08
N MET A 32 8.60 -9.39 5.65
CA MET A 32 8.21 -10.60 6.38
C MET A 32 8.81 -11.85 5.74
N PRO A 33 8.96 -12.95 6.51
CA PRO A 33 9.38 -14.23 5.95
C PRO A 33 8.49 -14.66 4.79
N ARG A 34 9.12 -15.14 3.73
CA ARG A 34 8.47 -15.59 2.50
C ARG A 34 9.05 -16.96 2.13
N PRO A 35 8.21 -17.91 1.65
CA PRO A 35 8.74 -19.17 1.12
C PRO A 35 9.74 -18.91 -0.01
N ASP A 36 10.68 -19.83 -0.17
CA ASP A 36 11.71 -19.76 -1.20
C ASP A 36 11.12 -20.12 -2.58
N PHE A 37 10.34 -19.20 -3.13
CA PHE A 37 9.76 -19.36 -4.46
C PHE A 37 10.82 -19.16 -5.54
N PRO A 38 10.68 -19.83 -6.72
CA PRO A 38 11.63 -19.68 -7.84
C PRO A 38 11.47 -18.37 -8.61
N PHE A 39 10.85 -17.35 -8.03
CA PHE A 39 10.66 -16.03 -8.63
C PHE A 39 10.84 -14.94 -7.58
N PRO A 40 11.29 -13.73 -7.99
CA PRO A 40 11.54 -12.65 -7.05
C PRO A 40 10.25 -12.09 -6.45
N GLY A 41 10.32 -11.57 -5.23
CA GLY A 41 9.20 -10.95 -4.56
C GLY A 41 9.49 -10.66 -3.10
N TYR A 42 8.58 -9.93 -2.48
CA TYR A 42 8.59 -9.65 -1.05
C TYR A 42 7.20 -9.87 -0.47
N TRP A 43 7.17 -10.30 0.76
CA TRP A 43 5.98 -10.24 1.60
C TRP A 43 6.19 -9.16 2.64
N LEU A 44 5.23 -8.26 2.76
CA LEU A 44 5.29 -7.14 3.70
C LEU A 44 4.15 -7.22 4.69
N GLY A 45 4.41 -6.80 5.92
CA GLY A 45 3.43 -6.84 6.98
C GLY A 45 3.46 -5.64 7.90
N VAL A 46 2.40 -5.54 8.67
CA VAL A 46 2.23 -4.53 9.72
C VAL A 46 1.78 -5.27 10.98
N GLY A 47 2.41 -4.96 12.14
CA GLY A 47 2.05 -5.59 13.39
C GLY A 47 2.20 -7.12 13.39
N GLY A 48 3.19 -7.63 12.67
CA GLY A 48 3.44 -9.07 12.56
C GLY A 48 2.49 -9.82 11.62
N LYS A 49 1.57 -9.13 10.94
CA LYS A 49 0.62 -9.73 10.00
C LYS A 49 0.98 -9.36 8.57
N ILE A 50 1.17 -10.36 7.71
CA ILE A 50 1.42 -10.17 6.29
C ILE A 50 0.13 -9.63 5.63
N GLN A 51 0.26 -8.52 4.88
CA GLN A 51 -0.87 -7.88 4.23
C GLN A 51 -0.62 -7.54 2.76
N VAL A 52 0.64 -7.54 2.33
CA VAL A 52 1.01 -7.22 0.95
C VAL A 52 1.96 -8.29 0.43
N HIS A 53 1.62 -8.85 -0.71
CA HIS A 53 2.53 -9.66 -1.52
C HIS A 53 3.00 -8.83 -2.70
N MET A 54 4.30 -8.82 -2.95
CA MET A 54 4.89 -8.11 -4.09
C MET A 54 5.56 -9.07 -5.04
N GLY A 55 5.33 -8.87 -6.31
CA GLY A 55 6.01 -9.57 -7.38
C GLY A 55 6.46 -8.61 -8.48
N LEU A 56 7.43 -9.02 -9.26
CA LEU A 56 7.93 -8.25 -10.40
C LEU A 56 6.98 -8.42 -11.59
N ASP A 57 6.61 -7.30 -12.22
CA ASP A 57 5.74 -7.33 -13.39
C ASP A 57 6.41 -8.13 -14.54
N GLY A 58 5.62 -8.94 -15.23
CA GLY A 58 6.08 -9.70 -16.40
C GLY A 58 6.85 -10.98 -16.08
N VAL A 59 6.96 -11.41 -14.82
CA VAL A 59 7.63 -12.67 -14.48
C VAL A 59 6.72 -13.86 -14.78
N ARG A 60 7.14 -14.67 -15.75
CA ARG A 60 6.36 -15.79 -16.25
C ARG A 60 6.18 -16.90 -15.23
N GLU A 61 7.24 -17.23 -14.51
CA GLU A 61 7.25 -18.31 -13.52
C GLU A 61 6.21 -18.03 -12.41
N GLU A 62 6.10 -16.80 -11.97
CA GLU A 62 5.13 -16.38 -10.97
C GLU A 62 3.71 -16.51 -11.49
N ALA A 63 3.42 -15.98 -12.68
CA ALA A 63 2.09 -16.07 -13.28
C ALA A 63 1.66 -17.51 -13.49
N THR A 64 2.58 -18.37 -13.94
CA THR A 64 2.33 -19.80 -14.10
C THR A 64 2.07 -20.48 -12.77
N TYR A 65 2.82 -20.14 -11.73
CA TYR A 65 2.66 -20.71 -10.40
C TYR A 65 1.29 -20.39 -9.79
N TYR A 66 0.88 -19.11 -9.84
CA TYR A 66 -0.36 -18.69 -9.19
C TYR A 66 -1.61 -18.91 -10.05
N PHE A 67 -1.52 -18.75 -11.35
CA PHE A 67 -2.70 -18.67 -12.21
C PHE A 67 -2.70 -19.69 -13.36
N GLY A 68 -1.59 -20.41 -13.58
CA GLY A 68 -1.45 -21.32 -14.71
C GLY A 68 -1.51 -20.62 -16.07
N THR A 69 -1.18 -19.32 -16.14
CA THR A 69 -1.38 -18.49 -17.34
C THR A 69 -0.17 -17.62 -17.64
N THR A 70 -0.24 -16.89 -18.75
CA THR A 70 0.79 -15.94 -19.17
C THR A 70 0.82 -14.70 -18.28
N PRO A 71 1.98 -14.10 -18.02
CA PRO A 71 2.08 -12.86 -17.29
C PRO A 71 1.25 -11.75 -17.91
N ARG A 72 0.61 -10.95 -17.07
CA ARG A 72 -0.05 -9.71 -17.47
C ARG A 72 0.73 -8.54 -16.94
N SER A 73 0.73 -7.43 -17.69
CA SER A 73 1.32 -6.18 -17.21
C SER A 73 0.48 -5.61 -16.06
N ALA A 74 1.12 -4.85 -15.16
CA ALA A 74 0.44 -4.12 -14.11
C ALA A 74 -0.65 -3.19 -14.68
N ARG A 75 -0.41 -2.64 -15.87
CA ARG A 75 -1.38 -1.76 -16.56
C ARG A 75 -2.65 -2.50 -16.98
N ASP A 76 -2.54 -3.78 -17.33
CA ASP A 76 -3.70 -4.58 -17.74
C ASP A 76 -4.60 -4.95 -16.57
N ASN A 77 -4.05 -4.91 -15.36
CA ASN A 77 -4.77 -5.25 -14.12
C ASN A 77 -5.29 -4.04 -13.33
N ALA A 78 -4.94 -2.82 -13.72
CA ALA A 78 -5.25 -1.62 -12.95
C ALA A 78 -6.73 -1.20 -13.00
N GLY A 79 -7.58 -1.88 -13.79
CA GLY A 79 -8.90 -1.36 -14.13
C GLY A 79 -9.98 -1.52 -13.08
N VAL A 80 -9.87 -2.44 -12.13
CA VAL A 80 -10.99 -2.81 -11.24
C VAL A 80 -10.78 -2.36 -9.80
N VAL A 81 -9.55 -2.38 -9.31
CA VAL A 81 -9.23 -1.94 -7.95
C VAL A 81 -8.84 -0.47 -7.97
N ASP A 82 -9.67 0.39 -7.40
CA ASP A 82 -9.44 1.83 -7.33
C ASP A 82 -8.36 2.18 -6.29
N HIS A 83 -8.52 1.68 -5.09
CA HIS A 83 -7.56 1.90 -4.00
C HIS A 83 -7.60 0.78 -2.98
N ILE A 84 -6.59 0.74 -2.12
CA ILE A 84 -6.52 -0.13 -0.94
C ILE A 84 -6.43 0.76 0.29
N ALA A 85 -7.17 0.42 1.34
CA ALA A 85 -7.21 1.22 2.56
C ALA A 85 -6.57 0.47 3.73
N PHE A 86 -5.76 1.20 4.51
CA PHE A 86 -5.20 0.74 5.78
C PHE A 86 -5.67 1.65 6.90
N GLN A 87 -5.84 1.09 8.07
CA GLN A 87 -6.09 1.86 9.28
C GLN A 87 -4.78 2.11 10.01
N GLY A 88 -4.58 3.33 10.47
CA GLY A 88 -3.39 3.72 11.21
C GLY A 88 -3.72 4.56 12.43
N THR A 89 -2.67 4.93 13.14
CA THR A 89 -2.67 5.86 14.26
C THR A 89 -1.62 6.94 14.00
N ASP A 90 -1.69 8.06 14.71
CA ASP A 90 -0.75 9.16 14.61
C ASP A 90 -0.62 9.72 13.18
N PRO A 91 -1.69 10.36 12.65
CA PRO A 91 -1.70 10.89 11.30
C PRO A 91 -0.66 11.99 11.06
N GLU A 92 -0.32 12.77 12.08
CA GLU A 92 0.70 13.82 11.97
C GLU A 92 2.06 13.24 11.62
N SER A 93 2.45 12.16 12.29
CA SER A 93 3.71 11.46 12.03
C SER A 93 3.74 10.89 10.60
N PHE A 94 2.64 10.34 10.13
CA PHE A 94 2.54 9.87 8.73
C PHE A 94 2.67 11.01 7.74
N ALA A 95 1.96 12.11 7.95
CA ALA A 95 2.03 13.27 7.06
C ALA A 95 3.46 13.81 6.99
N GLN A 96 4.17 13.90 8.12
CA GLN A 96 5.56 14.34 8.15
C GLN A 96 6.47 13.34 7.42
N ARG A 97 6.31 12.05 7.64
CA ARG A 97 7.11 11.02 6.98
C ARG A 97 6.95 11.06 5.45
N LEU A 98 5.74 11.25 4.97
CA LEU A 98 5.50 11.37 3.53
C LEU A 98 6.21 12.60 2.94
N ARG A 99 6.18 13.73 3.65
CA ARG A 99 6.92 14.94 3.23
C ARG A 99 8.43 14.69 3.23
N ASP A 100 8.96 14.05 4.25
CA ASP A 100 10.39 13.76 4.37
C ASP A 100 10.88 12.85 3.24
N HIS A 101 10.02 12.00 2.71
CA HIS A 101 10.31 11.16 1.55
C HIS A 101 9.96 11.80 0.20
N GLY A 102 9.56 13.07 0.19
CA GLY A 102 9.22 13.80 -1.03
C GLY A 102 7.99 13.25 -1.77
N LEU A 103 7.04 12.69 -1.03
CA LEU A 103 5.84 12.07 -1.59
C LEU A 103 4.67 13.05 -1.52
N ALA A 104 4.03 13.27 -2.68
CA ALA A 104 2.79 14.02 -2.74
C ALA A 104 1.67 13.26 -2.03
N SER A 105 0.86 13.97 -1.28
CA SER A 105 -0.28 13.39 -0.58
C SER A 105 -1.49 14.33 -0.60
N ARG A 106 -2.67 13.74 -0.51
CA ARG A 106 -3.92 14.47 -0.30
C ARG A 106 -4.47 14.12 1.07
N THR A 107 -5.11 15.09 1.70
CA THR A 107 -5.77 14.88 2.98
C THR A 107 -7.27 15.17 2.87
N ARG A 108 -8.05 14.47 3.65
CA ARG A 108 -9.48 14.74 3.79
C ARG A 108 -9.88 14.49 5.24
N TYR A 109 -10.76 15.33 5.75
CA TYR A 109 -11.37 15.14 7.05
C TYR A 109 -12.89 15.03 6.91
N ILE A 110 -13.45 13.95 7.45
CA ILE A 110 -14.89 13.72 7.49
C ILE A 110 -15.35 13.89 8.93
N GLY A 111 -15.82 15.10 9.25
CA GLY A 111 -16.18 15.49 10.63
C GLY A 111 -17.31 14.68 11.22
N GLU A 112 -18.28 14.28 10.41
CA GLU A 112 -19.45 13.51 10.85
C GLU A 112 -19.09 12.18 11.53
N ILE A 113 -17.95 11.58 11.13
CA ILE A 113 -17.47 10.30 11.66
C ILE A 113 -16.10 10.41 12.30
N HIS A 114 -15.60 11.61 12.52
CA HIS A 114 -14.28 11.89 13.11
C HIS A 114 -13.16 11.10 12.44
N LEU A 115 -13.19 11.05 11.10
CA LEU A 115 -12.22 10.31 10.29
C LEU A 115 -11.31 11.27 9.55
N PHE A 116 -10.01 11.18 9.83
CA PHE A 116 -8.98 11.83 9.04
C PHE A 116 -8.38 10.83 8.06
N GLN A 117 -8.16 11.27 6.82
CA GLN A 117 -7.64 10.41 5.75
C GLN A 117 -6.45 11.05 5.07
N ILE A 118 -5.46 10.22 4.73
CA ILE A 118 -4.34 10.60 3.86
C ILE A 118 -4.34 9.66 2.67
N PHE A 119 -4.22 10.22 1.46
CA PHE A 119 -4.13 9.48 0.20
C PHE A 119 -2.75 9.67 -0.38
N VAL A 120 -2.07 8.59 -0.70
CA VAL A 120 -0.76 8.58 -1.37
C VAL A 120 -0.78 7.53 -2.47
N THR A 121 -0.02 7.76 -3.54
CA THR A 121 0.05 6.81 -4.66
C THR A 121 1.37 6.06 -4.61
N ASP A 122 1.31 4.73 -4.73
CA ASP A 122 2.51 3.92 -4.77
C ASP A 122 3.29 4.11 -6.09
N PRO A 123 4.54 3.60 -6.19
CA PRO A 123 5.34 3.77 -7.40
C PRO A 123 4.73 3.19 -8.69
N ASP A 124 3.77 2.30 -8.58
CA ASP A 124 3.10 1.65 -9.72
C ASP A 124 1.71 2.23 -10.03
N GLY A 125 1.29 3.26 -9.28
CA GLY A 125 0.05 3.99 -9.53
C GLY A 125 -1.15 3.53 -8.70
N LEU A 126 -0.97 2.58 -7.76
CA LEU A 126 -2.04 2.19 -6.85
C LEU A 126 -2.23 3.26 -5.78
N VAL A 127 -3.47 3.70 -5.60
CA VAL A 127 -3.82 4.64 -4.53
C VAL A 127 -3.90 3.89 -3.20
N ILE A 128 -3.17 4.38 -2.21
CA ILE A 128 -3.21 3.90 -0.84
C ILE A 128 -3.95 4.94 0.00
N GLU A 129 -5.02 4.50 0.66
CA GLU A 129 -5.78 5.30 1.60
C GLU A 129 -5.37 4.94 3.02
N LEU A 130 -4.99 5.93 3.81
CA LEU A 130 -4.67 5.76 5.22
C LEU A 130 -5.79 6.38 6.04
N ASN A 131 -6.44 5.57 6.86
CA ASN A 131 -7.59 5.95 7.68
C ASN A 131 -7.18 6.10 9.15
N PHE A 132 -7.49 7.25 9.73
CA PHE A 132 -7.19 7.58 11.12
C PHE A 132 -8.50 7.95 11.83
N PRO A 133 -9.20 6.98 12.44
CA PRO A 133 -10.44 7.27 13.18
C PRO A 133 -10.16 7.98 14.51
N GLY A 134 -11.15 8.70 15.00
CA GLY A 134 -11.09 9.37 16.29
C GLY A 134 -10.38 10.73 16.31
N VAL A 135 -10.11 11.30 15.14
CA VAL A 135 -9.53 12.65 15.03
C VAL A 135 -10.63 13.68 15.18
N ALA A 136 -10.53 14.53 16.20
CA ALA A 136 -11.60 15.47 16.56
C ALA A 136 -11.73 16.65 15.60
N GLU A 137 -10.60 17.14 15.05
CA GLU A 137 -10.55 18.34 14.21
C GLU A 137 -9.48 18.20 13.13
N ALA A 138 -9.67 18.90 12.02
CA ALA A 138 -8.59 19.06 11.03
C ALA A 138 -7.52 20.00 11.60
N SER A 139 -6.27 19.59 11.54
CA SER A 139 -5.14 20.36 12.04
C SER A 139 -4.38 21.06 10.92
N PRO A 140 -3.65 22.17 11.18
CA PRO A 140 -2.86 22.86 10.15
C PRO A 140 -1.81 21.98 9.47
N TRP A 141 -1.27 20.96 10.17
CA TRP A 141 -0.34 20.00 9.59
C TRP A 141 -1.00 19.08 8.55
N ALA A 142 -2.33 19.04 8.54
CA ALA A 142 -3.11 18.15 7.68
C ALA A 142 -3.28 18.68 6.25
N ALA A 143 -2.60 19.74 5.87
CA ALA A 143 -2.65 20.25 4.50
C ALA A 143 -2.08 19.23 3.51
N SER A 144 -2.75 19.09 2.36
CA SER A 144 -2.24 18.29 1.25
C SER A 144 -0.88 18.80 0.79
N SER A 145 -0.04 17.89 0.31
CA SER A 145 1.32 18.20 -0.14
C SER A 145 1.52 17.72 -1.57
N ASP A 146 2.09 18.60 -2.38
CA ASP A 146 2.52 18.28 -3.75
C ASP A 146 3.95 17.72 -3.80
N ALA A 147 4.55 17.55 -2.60
CA ALA A 147 5.89 17.04 -2.31
C ALA A 147 7.03 17.95 -2.75
#